data_658f6f9f6d677ec19fb33d2b4220b0ba
#
_entry.id   658f6f9f6d677ec19fb33d2b4220b0ba
#
_cell.length_a   1.000
_cell.length_b   1.000
_cell.length_c   1.000
_cell.angle_alpha   90.00
_cell.angle_beta   90.00
_cell.angle_gamma   90.00
#
_symmetry.space_group_name_H-M   'P 1'
#
loop_
_entity.id
_entity.type
_entity.pdbx_description
1 polymer ?
#
loop_
_entity_poly.entity_id
_entity_poly.type
_entity_poly.pdbx_seq_one_letter_code
_entity_poly.pdbx_strand_id
1 'polypeptide(L)'
;MAALPASLADLEWIISRLAQRRALLTPLAPIFWRPASDASERHRAFIEHLLTEGGGLAYRTADSVLVASPRGDGWLVDDLHVRDGRWTPDGIELWNALAADRGGQDVRFVCPTYERDRAAFASSIGLTVAETWWLIELGTGGGEARLDVALPGARAITVGAPPVYAPPGPMLFLPSPENAATAVPAALDQAPELGCAGVVVNQVASDQELVETLRAAGLRPHCDYFTGTIKTF
;
A
#
# COMPACT_ATOMS: atom_id res chain seq x y z
N MET A 1 1.01 -7.35 -26.43
CA MET A 1 -0.34 -6.90 -26.88
C MET A 1 -0.61 -5.63 -26.10
N ALA A 2 -0.96 -4.54 -26.77
CA ALA A 2 -1.18 -3.26 -26.12
C ALA A 2 -2.22 -3.36 -24.99
N ALA A 3 -1.98 -2.67 -23.87
CA ALA A 3 -2.98 -2.55 -22.83
C ALA A 3 -4.17 -1.72 -23.32
N LEU A 4 -5.36 -2.09 -22.87
CA LEU A 4 -6.61 -1.43 -23.22
C LEU A 4 -7.20 -0.77 -21.97
N PRO A 5 -7.88 0.39 -22.10
CA PRO A 5 -8.72 0.90 -21.03
C PRO A 5 -9.74 -0.16 -20.61
N ALA A 6 -9.90 -0.30 -19.30
CA ALA A 6 -10.91 -1.16 -18.70
C ALA A 6 -12.04 -0.29 -18.13
N SER A 7 -13.26 -0.83 -18.12
CA SER A 7 -14.47 -0.14 -17.73
C SER A 7 -15.29 -0.97 -16.74
N LEU A 8 -16.46 -0.48 -16.35
CA LEU A 8 -17.41 -1.25 -15.53
C LEU A 8 -17.83 -2.59 -16.15
N ALA A 9 -17.78 -2.73 -17.48
CA ALA A 9 -18.04 -4.00 -18.14
C ALA A 9 -16.97 -5.06 -17.81
N ASP A 10 -15.78 -4.62 -17.40
CA ASP A 10 -14.66 -5.49 -17.01
C ASP A 10 -14.59 -5.72 -15.49
N LEU A 11 -15.51 -5.15 -14.70
CA LEU A 11 -15.42 -5.10 -13.23
C LEU A 11 -15.22 -6.49 -12.62
N GLU A 12 -16.01 -7.48 -12.97
CA GLU A 12 -15.90 -8.84 -12.42
C GLU A 12 -14.54 -9.49 -12.75
N TRP A 13 -14.04 -9.22 -13.96
CA TRP A 13 -12.73 -9.69 -14.37
C TRP A 13 -11.62 -8.99 -13.55
N ILE A 14 -11.69 -7.67 -13.35
CA ILE A 14 -10.76 -6.89 -12.53
C ILE A 14 -10.71 -7.48 -11.11
N ILE A 15 -11.88 -7.64 -10.48
CA ILE A 15 -11.98 -8.16 -9.13
C ILE A 15 -11.42 -9.57 -9.01
N SER A 16 -11.66 -10.42 -10.01
CA SER A 16 -11.07 -11.77 -10.06
C SER A 16 -9.53 -11.72 -10.07
N ARG A 17 -8.91 -10.83 -10.86
CA ARG A 17 -7.44 -10.67 -10.90
C ARG A 17 -6.88 -10.13 -9.58
N LEU A 18 -7.51 -9.12 -9.01
CA LEU A 18 -7.08 -8.54 -7.72
C LEU A 18 -7.30 -9.53 -6.56
N ALA A 19 -8.36 -10.33 -6.59
CA ALA A 19 -8.57 -11.40 -5.61
C ALA A 19 -7.52 -12.51 -5.72
N GLN A 20 -7.12 -12.87 -6.95
CA GLN A 20 -6.03 -13.82 -7.19
C GLN A 20 -4.71 -13.32 -6.60
N ARG A 21 -4.32 -12.06 -6.87
CA ARG A 21 -3.15 -11.43 -6.25
C ARG A 21 -3.24 -11.47 -4.72
N ARG A 22 -4.37 -11.05 -4.15
CA ARG A 22 -4.58 -11.05 -2.70
C ARG A 22 -4.41 -12.44 -2.10
N ALA A 23 -4.95 -13.48 -2.72
CA ALA A 23 -4.81 -14.86 -2.27
C ALA A 23 -3.34 -15.33 -2.27
N LEU A 24 -2.57 -14.97 -3.30
CA LEU A 24 -1.14 -15.29 -3.38
C LEU A 24 -0.32 -14.58 -2.30
N LEU A 25 -0.68 -13.33 -1.95
CA LEU A 25 0.06 -12.52 -0.99
C LEU A 25 -0.34 -12.75 0.46
N THR A 26 -1.55 -13.22 0.74
CA THR A 26 -2.08 -13.41 2.10
C THR A 26 -1.14 -14.23 3.02
N PRO A 27 -0.48 -15.31 2.57
CA PRO A 27 0.46 -16.06 3.42
C PRO A 27 1.73 -15.28 3.81
N LEU A 28 2.06 -14.23 3.07
CA LEU A 28 3.25 -13.40 3.27
C LEU A 28 2.90 -12.07 3.96
N ALA A 29 1.63 -11.70 3.93
CA ALA A 29 1.16 -10.41 4.40
C ALA A 29 1.13 -10.34 5.93
N PRO A 30 1.56 -9.22 6.53
CA PRO A 30 1.43 -8.99 7.95
C PRO A 30 -0.05 -8.83 8.36
N ILE A 31 -0.30 -8.89 9.67
CA ILE A 31 -1.65 -8.83 10.26
C ILE A 31 -2.49 -7.63 9.78
N PHE A 32 -1.84 -6.51 9.49
CA PHE A 32 -2.50 -5.30 8.96
C PHE A 32 -3.23 -5.55 7.63
N TRP A 33 -2.67 -6.41 6.78
CA TRP A 33 -3.23 -6.76 5.47
C TRP A 33 -4.03 -8.09 5.50
N ARG A 34 -4.49 -8.51 6.67
CA ARG A 34 -5.40 -9.68 6.76
C ARG A 34 -6.70 -9.38 6.02
N PRO A 35 -7.05 -10.15 4.99
CA PRO A 35 -8.29 -9.91 4.25
C PRO A 35 -9.53 -10.07 5.13
N ALA A 36 -10.53 -9.23 4.93
CA ALA A 36 -11.86 -9.41 5.47
C ALA A 36 -12.52 -10.66 4.85
N SER A 37 -13.47 -11.28 5.54
CA SER A 37 -14.22 -12.44 5.02
C SER A 37 -14.99 -12.12 3.73
N ASP A 38 -15.43 -10.86 3.59
CA ASP A 38 -16.12 -10.28 2.43
C ASP A 38 -15.20 -9.36 1.58
N ALA A 39 -13.87 -9.59 1.65
CA ALA A 39 -12.87 -8.74 1.00
C ALA A 39 -13.12 -8.50 -0.48
N SER A 40 -13.60 -9.51 -1.22
CA SER A 40 -13.85 -9.37 -2.66
C SER A 40 -15.08 -8.49 -2.94
N GLU A 41 -16.12 -8.57 -2.12
CA GLU A 41 -17.31 -7.72 -2.22
C GLU A 41 -16.97 -6.25 -1.91
N ARG A 42 -16.23 -6.01 -0.82
CA ARG A 42 -15.76 -4.67 -0.47
C ARG A 42 -14.85 -4.08 -1.53
N HIS A 43 -13.95 -4.89 -2.08
CA HIS A 43 -13.05 -4.44 -3.15
C HIS A 43 -13.84 -4.11 -4.43
N ARG A 44 -14.86 -4.93 -4.75
CA ARG A 44 -15.78 -4.67 -5.85
C ARG A 44 -16.46 -3.31 -5.70
N ALA A 45 -17.07 -3.05 -4.55
CA ALA A 45 -17.73 -1.77 -4.29
C ALA A 45 -16.76 -0.58 -4.39
N PHE A 46 -15.53 -0.74 -3.91
CA PHE A 46 -14.48 0.28 -4.02
C PHE A 46 -14.11 0.55 -5.49
N ILE A 47 -13.81 -0.48 -6.28
CA ILE A 47 -13.41 -0.31 -7.69
C ILE A 47 -14.58 0.24 -8.52
N GLU A 48 -15.81 -0.22 -8.28
CA GLU A 48 -17.00 0.31 -8.92
C GLU A 48 -17.17 1.81 -8.67
N HIS A 49 -17.11 2.24 -7.41
CA HIS A 49 -17.16 3.67 -7.05
C HIS A 49 -16.00 4.44 -7.69
N LEU A 50 -14.79 3.89 -7.67
CA LEU A 50 -13.61 4.54 -8.24
C LEU A 50 -13.76 4.79 -9.74
N LEU A 51 -14.31 3.84 -10.48
CA LEU A 51 -14.49 3.93 -11.94
C LEU A 51 -15.72 4.77 -12.35
N THR A 52 -16.70 4.97 -11.45
CA THR A 52 -17.91 5.76 -11.75
C THR A 52 -17.79 7.22 -11.26
N GLU A 53 -17.44 7.40 -10.02
CA GLU A 53 -17.52 8.69 -9.31
C GLU A 53 -16.15 9.17 -8.82
N GLY A 54 -15.22 8.24 -8.54
CA GLY A 54 -13.92 8.52 -7.94
C GLY A 54 -12.87 9.03 -8.91
N GLY A 55 -13.15 9.14 -10.21
CA GLY A 55 -12.21 9.61 -11.24
C GLY A 55 -11.01 8.68 -11.48
N GLY A 56 -11.10 7.42 -11.03
CA GLY A 56 -10.05 6.44 -11.22
C GLY A 56 -9.96 5.92 -12.66
N LEU A 57 -8.83 5.31 -12.95
CA LEU A 57 -8.51 4.71 -14.24
C LEU A 57 -8.16 3.24 -14.07
N ALA A 58 -8.58 2.41 -15.01
CA ALA A 58 -8.15 1.03 -15.06
C ALA A 58 -7.68 0.66 -16.48
N TYR A 59 -6.64 -0.16 -16.55
CA TYR A 59 -6.09 -0.68 -17.79
C TYR A 59 -5.88 -2.18 -17.65
N ARG A 60 -6.05 -2.92 -18.74
CA ARG A 60 -5.86 -4.36 -18.75
C ARG A 60 -5.12 -4.87 -19.99
N THR A 61 -4.40 -5.95 -19.81
CA THR A 61 -3.97 -6.87 -20.87
C THR A 61 -4.87 -8.12 -20.84
N ALA A 62 -4.46 -9.22 -21.43
CA ALA A 62 -5.22 -10.47 -21.34
C ALA A 62 -5.32 -11.00 -19.89
N ASP A 63 -4.23 -10.87 -19.12
CA ASP A 63 -4.11 -11.51 -17.79
C ASP A 63 -3.68 -10.56 -16.66
N SER A 64 -3.41 -9.29 -16.98
CA SER A 64 -2.87 -8.31 -16.02
C SER A 64 -3.72 -7.05 -16.00
N VAL A 65 -3.80 -6.41 -14.82
CA VAL A 65 -4.62 -5.21 -14.59
C VAL A 65 -3.86 -4.20 -13.72
N LEU A 66 -4.00 -2.92 -14.07
CA LEU A 66 -3.58 -1.77 -13.27
C LEU A 66 -4.81 -0.91 -12.99
N VAL A 67 -4.99 -0.53 -11.73
CA VAL A 67 -5.97 0.49 -11.32
C VAL A 67 -5.23 1.63 -10.65
N ALA A 68 -5.51 2.85 -11.10
CA ALA A 68 -4.96 4.07 -10.54
C ALA A 68 -6.09 4.96 -10.01
N SER A 69 -5.89 5.52 -8.82
CA SER A 69 -6.82 6.44 -8.17
C SER A 69 -6.22 7.84 -8.07
N PRO A 70 -7.01 8.92 -8.21
CA PRO A 70 -6.55 10.26 -7.90
C PRO A 70 -6.14 10.37 -6.42
N ARG A 71 -5.05 11.08 -6.15
CA ARG A 71 -4.59 11.35 -4.78
C ARG A 71 -3.90 12.72 -4.70
N GLY A 72 -4.59 13.70 -4.11
CA GLY A 72 -4.12 15.10 -4.17
C GLY A 72 -4.01 15.55 -5.62
N ASP A 73 -2.86 16.10 -5.98
CA ASP A 73 -2.57 16.57 -7.35
C ASP A 73 -1.96 15.47 -8.25
N GLY A 74 -1.84 14.25 -7.75
CA GLY A 74 -1.23 13.11 -8.45
C GLY A 74 -2.09 11.85 -8.43
N TRP A 75 -1.42 10.71 -8.58
CA TRP A 75 -2.04 9.39 -8.71
C TRP A 75 -1.50 8.40 -7.68
N LEU A 76 -2.34 7.48 -7.27
CA LEU A 76 -1.96 6.32 -6.46
C LEU A 76 -2.16 5.06 -7.30
N VAL A 77 -1.11 4.23 -7.39
CA VAL A 77 -1.17 2.88 -7.94
C VAL A 77 -0.93 1.89 -6.80
N ASP A 78 -2.01 1.30 -6.29
CA ASP A 78 -1.99 0.24 -5.27
C ASP A 78 -2.46 -1.08 -5.87
N ASP A 79 -3.54 -1.06 -6.62
CA ASP A 79 -4.11 -2.21 -7.28
C ASP A 79 -3.45 -2.47 -8.64
N LEU A 80 -2.44 -3.33 -8.61
CA LEU A 80 -1.73 -3.80 -9.81
C LEU A 80 -1.48 -5.31 -9.69
N HIS A 81 -2.09 -6.07 -10.58
CA HIS A 81 -1.81 -7.49 -10.76
C HIS A 81 -1.15 -7.71 -12.12
N VAL A 82 0.05 -8.22 -12.10
CA VAL A 82 0.76 -8.66 -13.31
C VAL A 82 0.99 -10.17 -13.19
N ARG A 83 0.63 -10.91 -14.22
CA ARG A 83 0.87 -12.36 -14.28
C ARG A 83 2.36 -12.66 -14.15
N ASP A 84 2.70 -13.72 -13.43
CA ASP A 84 4.08 -14.15 -13.17
C ASP A 84 4.92 -14.21 -14.45
N GLY A 85 6.13 -13.66 -14.38
CA GLY A 85 7.07 -13.57 -15.50
C GLY A 85 6.68 -12.58 -16.60
N ARG A 86 5.60 -11.80 -16.40
CA ARG A 86 5.09 -10.85 -17.41
C ARG A 86 5.32 -9.39 -17.06
N TRP A 87 6.10 -9.07 -16.02
CA TRP A 87 6.34 -7.68 -15.61
C TRP A 87 6.90 -6.81 -16.73
N THR A 88 7.89 -7.30 -17.48
CA THR A 88 8.43 -6.54 -18.60
C THR A 88 7.43 -6.33 -19.72
N PRO A 89 6.74 -7.34 -20.31
CA PRO A 89 5.79 -7.06 -21.36
C PRO A 89 4.49 -6.42 -20.86
N ASP A 90 3.79 -7.04 -19.89
CA ASP A 90 2.45 -6.59 -19.50
C ASP A 90 2.52 -5.38 -18.55
N GLY A 91 3.47 -5.35 -17.61
CA GLY A 91 3.64 -4.23 -16.69
C GLY A 91 3.97 -2.94 -17.45
N ILE A 92 4.88 -3.00 -18.42
CA ILE A 92 5.23 -1.85 -19.27
C ILE A 92 4.04 -1.39 -20.12
N GLU A 93 3.27 -2.30 -20.71
CA GLU A 93 2.08 -1.94 -21.49
C GLU A 93 1.02 -1.24 -20.64
N LEU A 94 0.76 -1.77 -19.42
CA LEU A 94 -0.17 -1.14 -18.48
C LEU A 94 0.30 0.24 -18.05
N TRP A 95 1.59 0.36 -17.75
CA TRP A 95 2.18 1.63 -17.35
C TRP A 95 2.15 2.67 -18.49
N ASN A 96 2.48 2.26 -19.72
CA ASN A 96 2.44 3.14 -20.88
C ASN A 96 1.01 3.61 -21.19
N ALA A 97 -0.01 2.77 -20.96
CA ALA A 97 -1.40 3.18 -21.08
C ALA A 97 -1.77 4.26 -20.05
N LEU A 98 -1.35 4.10 -18.79
CA LEU A 98 -1.50 5.15 -17.77
C LEU A 98 -0.74 6.42 -18.17
N ALA A 99 0.50 6.28 -18.69
CA ALA A 99 1.32 7.41 -19.10
C ALA A 99 0.73 8.17 -20.31
N ALA A 100 0.05 7.50 -21.21
CA ALA A 100 -0.65 8.15 -22.32
C ALA A 100 -1.75 9.09 -21.84
N ASP A 101 -2.44 8.74 -20.74
CA ASP A 101 -3.53 9.55 -20.18
C ASP A 101 -3.05 10.55 -19.12
N ARG A 102 -1.99 10.24 -18.38
CA ARG A 102 -1.56 10.98 -17.17
C ARG A 102 -0.07 11.32 -17.15
N GLY A 103 0.61 11.25 -18.28
CA GLY A 103 2.02 11.59 -18.37
C GLY A 103 2.34 13.01 -17.84
N GLY A 104 3.46 13.14 -17.14
CA GLY A 104 3.89 14.37 -16.50
C GLY A 104 3.33 14.62 -15.10
N GLN A 105 2.36 13.82 -14.64
CA GLN A 105 1.78 13.92 -13.28
C GLN A 105 2.57 13.07 -12.30
N ASP A 106 2.50 13.45 -11.03
CA ASP A 106 3.15 12.70 -9.96
C ASP A 106 2.39 11.41 -9.64
N VAL A 107 3.13 10.40 -9.20
CA VAL A 107 2.57 9.12 -8.79
C VAL A 107 3.18 8.63 -7.49
N ARG A 108 2.33 8.03 -6.68
CA ARG A 108 2.69 7.20 -5.55
C ARG A 108 2.34 5.74 -5.89
N PHE A 109 3.33 4.86 -5.80
CA PHE A 109 3.20 3.45 -6.15
C PHE A 109 3.46 2.61 -4.91
N VAL A 110 2.47 1.83 -4.49
CA VAL A 110 2.53 1.01 -3.27
C VAL A 110 3.14 -0.34 -3.59
N CYS A 111 4.15 -0.74 -2.84
CA CYS A 111 4.87 -1.99 -3.04
C CYS A 111 5.13 -2.71 -1.71
N PRO A 112 4.39 -3.79 -1.40
CA PRO A 112 4.76 -4.67 -0.31
C PRO A 112 6.19 -5.19 -0.47
N THR A 113 7.00 -5.18 0.60
CA THR A 113 8.43 -5.53 0.53
C THR A 113 8.70 -6.98 0.12
N TYR A 114 7.70 -7.83 0.19
CA TYR A 114 7.74 -9.23 -0.27
C TYR A 114 7.38 -9.41 -1.75
N GLU A 115 6.93 -8.36 -2.46
CA GLU A 115 6.70 -8.36 -3.92
C GLU A 115 7.93 -7.85 -4.68
N ARG A 116 9.00 -8.63 -4.72
CA ARG A 116 10.30 -8.23 -5.30
C ARG A 116 10.22 -7.83 -6.77
N ASP A 117 9.44 -8.56 -7.57
CA ASP A 117 9.27 -8.26 -9.01
C ASP A 117 8.54 -6.94 -9.22
N ARG A 118 7.58 -6.61 -8.35
CA ARG A 118 6.89 -5.32 -8.33
C ARG A 118 7.84 -4.18 -7.99
N ALA A 119 8.73 -4.37 -7.01
CA ALA A 119 9.75 -3.38 -6.65
C ALA A 119 10.77 -3.18 -7.79
N ALA A 120 11.22 -4.27 -8.42
CA ALA A 120 12.11 -4.21 -9.57
C ALA A 120 11.45 -3.48 -10.75
N PHE A 121 10.17 -3.75 -11.01
CA PHE A 121 9.39 -3.05 -12.00
C PHE A 121 9.29 -1.55 -11.69
N ALA A 122 8.90 -1.15 -10.47
CA ALA A 122 8.81 0.25 -10.07
C ALA A 122 10.13 0.99 -10.31
N SER A 123 11.26 0.37 -9.94
CA SER A 123 12.59 0.93 -10.20
C SER A 123 12.90 1.04 -11.70
N SER A 124 12.52 0.02 -12.51
CA SER A 124 12.77 0.00 -13.95
C SER A 124 12.02 1.10 -14.71
N ILE A 125 10.88 1.54 -14.20
CA ILE A 125 10.10 2.66 -14.73
C ILE A 125 10.48 4.00 -14.10
N GLY A 126 11.65 4.08 -13.43
CA GLY A 126 12.24 5.33 -12.92
C GLY A 126 11.62 5.86 -11.64
N LEU A 127 10.84 5.06 -10.92
CA LEU A 127 10.34 5.43 -9.60
C LEU A 127 11.40 5.12 -8.53
N THR A 128 11.41 5.90 -7.45
CA THR A 128 12.33 5.76 -6.32
C THR A 128 11.56 5.61 -5.02
N VAL A 129 12.09 4.86 -4.07
CA VAL A 129 11.50 4.74 -2.74
C VAL A 129 11.58 6.09 -2.03
N ALA A 130 10.43 6.65 -1.66
CA ALA A 130 10.34 7.87 -0.86
C ALA A 130 10.15 7.56 0.63
N GLU A 131 9.39 6.52 0.93
CA GLU A 131 9.07 6.13 2.29
C GLU A 131 9.01 4.61 2.39
N THR A 132 9.34 4.08 3.57
CA THR A 132 9.09 2.69 3.95
C THR A 132 8.27 2.66 5.23
N TRP A 133 7.21 1.87 5.25
CA TRP A 133 6.46 1.60 6.46
C TRP A 133 7.04 0.37 7.16
N TRP A 134 7.41 0.55 8.41
CA TRP A 134 7.92 -0.48 9.31
C TRP A 134 6.81 -0.90 10.25
N LEU A 135 6.71 -2.19 10.51
CA LEU A 135 5.63 -2.76 11.31
C LEU A 135 6.17 -3.80 12.31
N ILE A 136 5.55 -3.81 13.48
CA ILE A 136 5.60 -4.91 14.44
C ILE A 136 4.18 -5.31 14.83
N GLU A 137 3.92 -6.60 14.89
CA GLU A 137 2.64 -7.18 15.33
C GLU A 137 2.67 -7.40 16.84
N LEU A 138 1.57 -7.07 17.53
CA LEU A 138 1.49 -7.15 18.99
C LEU A 138 0.57 -8.25 19.50
N GLY A 139 -0.21 -8.89 18.62
CA GLY A 139 -1.16 -9.96 19.00
C GLY A 139 -2.36 -9.50 19.83
N THR A 140 -2.50 -8.20 20.05
CA THR A 140 -3.65 -7.57 20.72
C THR A 140 -4.68 -7.10 19.69
N GLY A 141 -5.80 -6.53 20.14
CA GLY A 141 -6.81 -5.99 19.23
C GLY A 141 -8.02 -5.47 19.99
N GLY A 142 -9.02 -4.99 19.23
CA GLY A 142 -10.30 -4.54 19.79
C GLY A 142 -10.34 -3.04 20.13
N GLY A 143 -9.26 -2.30 19.89
CA GLY A 143 -9.24 -0.85 20.09
C GLY A 143 -9.99 -0.07 19.00
N GLU A 144 -10.12 1.24 19.20
CA GLU A 144 -10.77 2.16 18.29
C GLU A 144 -9.75 2.81 17.35
N ALA A 145 -10.15 3.05 16.10
CA ALA A 145 -9.39 3.82 15.13
C ALA A 145 -9.68 5.33 15.26
N ARG A 146 -8.74 6.16 14.74
CA ARG A 146 -8.82 7.63 14.69
C ARG A 146 -8.68 8.33 16.05
N LEU A 147 -7.98 7.71 16.99
CA LEU A 147 -7.58 8.35 18.24
C LEU A 147 -6.22 9.04 18.05
N ASP A 148 -6.15 10.34 18.37
CA ASP A 148 -4.87 11.05 18.49
C ASP A 148 -4.16 10.61 19.77
N VAL A 149 -2.89 10.25 19.65
CA VAL A 149 -2.07 9.74 20.76
C VAL A 149 -0.82 10.60 20.89
N ALA A 150 -0.68 11.25 22.03
CA ALA A 150 0.54 12.00 22.36
C ALA A 150 1.60 11.06 22.92
N LEU A 151 2.76 11.02 22.29
CA LEU A 151 3.92 10.25 22.73
C LEU A 151 5.10 11.18 23.05
N PRO A 152 6.02 10.78 23.91
CA PRO A 152 7.28 11.51 24.07
C PRO A 152 8.05 11.57 22.75
N GLY A 153 8.23 12.79 22.21
CA GLY A 153 8.95 12.99 20.94
C GLY A 153 8.21 12.63 19.66
N ALA A 154 6.89 12.39 19.73
CA ALA A 154 6.05 12.18 18.54
C ALA A 154 4.56 12.41 18.80
N ARG A 155 3.81 12.57 17.73
CA ARG A 155 2.37 12.34 17.70
C ARG A 155 2.09 11.06 16.93
N ALA A 156 1.15 10.28 17.39
CA ALA A 156 0.68 9.08 16.75
C ALA A 156 -0.84 9.12 16.57
N ILE A 157 -1.35 8.27 15.73
CA ILE A 157 -2.79 8.10 15.53
C ILE A 157 -3.12 6.62 15.41
N THR A 158 -4.22 6.17 16.00
CA THR A 158 -4.72 4.83 15.73
C THR A 158 -5.42 4.80 14.37
N VAL A 159 -4.94 3.94 13.47
CA VAL A 159 -5.47 3.84 12.09
C VAL A 159 -6.11 2.49 11.85
N GLY A 160 -7.30 2.49 11.26
CA GLY A 160 -7.93 1.28 10.73
C GLY A 160 -7.30 0.86 9.40
N ALA A 161 -7.42 -0.41 9.06
CA ALA A 161 -7.03 -0.89 7.75
C ALA A 161 -8.01 -0.39 6.66
N PRO A 162 -7.57 -0.34 5.38
CA PRO A 162 -8.48 -0.13 4.25
C PRO A 162 -9.63 -1.14 4.26
N PRO A 163 -10.81 -0.80 3.70
CA PRO A 163 -12.02 -1.61 3.81
C PRO A 163 -11.89 -3.10 3.42
N VAL A 164 -10.97 -3.41 2.51
CA VAL A 164 -10.70 -4.78 2.03
C VAL A 164 -10.09 -5.67 3.12
N TYR A 165 -9.51 -5.06 4.17
CA TYR A 165 -8.76 -5.76 5.21
C TYR A 165 -9.46 -5.64 6.57
N ALA A 166 -9.29 -6.66 7.41
CA ALA A 166 -9.86 -6.74 8.75
C ALA A 166 -8.84 -7.32 9.74
N PRO A 167 -7.82 -6.54 10.13
CA PRO A 167 -6.96 -6.91 11.25
C PRO A 167 -7.78 -6.98 12.55
N PRO A 168 -7.28 -7.64 13.62
CA PRO A 168 -8.01 -7.79 14.88
C PRO A 168 -8.21 -6.46 15.64
N GLY A 169 -7.49 -5.39 15.24
CA GLY A 169 -7.60 -4.05 15.81
C GLY A 169 -6.90 -3.01 14.94
N PRO A 170 -6.96 -1.72 15.31
CA PRO A 170 -6.23 -0.67 14.61
C PRO A 170 -4.73 -0.85 14.76
N MET A 171 -3.96 -0.12 13.96
CA MET A 171 -2.52 0.06 14.14
C MET A 171 -2.25 1.40 14.80
N LEU A 172 -1.28 1.48 15.71
CA LEU A 172 -0.73 2.74 16.15
C LEU A 172 0.26 3.23 15.10
N PHE A 173 -0.07 4.29 14.39
CA PHE A 173 0.72 4.85 13.30
C PHE A 173 1.51 6.06 13.79
N LEU A 174 2.83 6.02 13.62
CA LEU A 174 3.76 7.12 13.92
C LEU A 174 4.27 7.70 12.59
N PRO A 175 3.79 8.88 12.18
CA PRO A 175 4.36 9.58 11.05
C PRO A 175 5.70 10.24 11.46
N SER A 176 6.83 9.78 10.90
CA SER A 176 8.15 10.41 11.01
C SER A 176 8.46 11.01 12.41
N PRO A 177 8.71 10.19 13.45
CA PRO A 177 8.92 10.67 14.80
C PRO A 177 10.15 11.61 14.90
N GLU A 178 10.04 12.75 15.58
CA GLU A 178 11.14 13.70 15.78
C GLU A 178 12.26 13.11 16.64
N ASN A 179 11.90 12.26 17.61
CA ASN A 179 12.84 11.52 18.44
C ASN A 179 12.44 10.04 18.52
N ALA A 180 12.93 9.27 17.55
CA ALA A 180 12.60 7.85 17.43
C ALA A 180 13.06 7.02 18.65
N ALA A 181 14.20 7.38 19.26
CA ALA A 181 14.74 6.64 20.39
C ALA A 181 13.82 6.67 21.63
N THR A 182 13.00 7.69 21.77
CA THR A 182 11.99 7.80 22.85
C THR A 182 10.59 7.44 22.37
N ALA A 183 10.21 7.83 21.15
CA ALA A 183 8.86 7.64 20.64
C ALA A 183 8.54 6.18 20.33
N VAL A 184 9.49 5.43 19.76
CA VAL A 184 9.25 4.02 19.37
C VAL A 184 9.02 3.12 20.58
N PRO A 185 9.86 3.13 21.64
CA PRO A 185 9.56 2.38 22.86
C PRO A 185 8.22 2.79 23.50
N ALA A 186 7.94 4.09 23.62
CA ALA A 186 6.67 4.57 24.17
C ALA A 186 5.45 4.11 23.35
N ALA A 187 5.56 4.04 22.03
CA ALA A 187 4.52 3.50 21.16
C ALA A 187 4.30 2.00 21.38
N LEU A 188 5.37 1.23 21.57
CA LEU A 188 5.28 -0.22 21.83
C LEU A 188 4.64 -0.51 23.19
N ASP A 189 4.91 0.32 24.21
CA ASP A 189 4.31 0.20 25.53
C ASP A 189 2.82 0.58 25.51
N GLN A 190 2.46 1.64 24.78
CA GLN A 190 1.10 2.18 24.81
C GLN A 190 0.14 1.48 23.84
N ALA A 191 0.62 0.95 22.70
CA ALA A 191 -0.23 0.33 21.70
C ALA A 191 -1.10 -0.85 22.20
N PRO A 192 -0.60 -1.75 23.07
CA PRO A 192 -1.43 -2.82 23.66
C PRO A 192 -2.56 -2.27 24.52
N GLU A 193 -2.33 -1.22 25.31
CA GLU A 193 -3.33 -0.57 26.17
C GLU A 193 -4.47 0.07 25.35
N LEU A 194 -4.13 0.55 24.15
CA LEU A 194 -5.07 1.09 23.16
C LEU A 194 -5.79 0.00 22.35
N GLY A 195 -5.49 -1.28 22.61
CA GLY A 195 -6.05 -2.40 21.83
C GLY A 195 -5.59 -2.39 20.36
N CYS A 196 -4.40 -1.84 20.07
CA CYS A 196 -3.84 -1.88 18.73
C CYS A 196 -3.29 -3.28 18.39
N ALA A 197 -3.47 -3.71 17.15
CA ALA A 197 -2.93 -4.98 16.66
C ALA A 197 -1.45 -4.91 16.29
N GLY A 198 -0.90 -3.72 16.19
CA GLY A 198 0.50 -3.48 15.89
C GLY A 198 0.87 -2.00 15.91
N VAL A 199 2.17 -1.74 15.74
CA VAL A 199 2.72 -0.39 15.58
C VAL A 199 3.29 -0.28 14.17
N VAL A 200 2.95 0.80 13.48
CA VAL A 200 3.50 1.15 12.17
C VAL A 200 4.25 2.47 12.29
N VAL A 201 5.49 2.50 11.81
CA VAL A 201 6.30 3.71 11.76
C VAL A 201 6.63 4.03 10.31
N ASN A 202 6.35 5.26 9.90
CA ASN A 202 6.76 5.75 8.59
C ASN A 202 8.21 6.24 8.66
N GLN A 203 9.06 5.71 7.79
CA GLN A 203 10.45 6.10 7.62
C GLN A 203 10.63 6.71 6.25
N VAL A 204 11.02 7.98 6.21
CA VAL A 204 11.43 8.65 4.97
C VAL A 204 12.77 8.07 4.51
N ALA A 205 12.92 7.82 3.20
CA ALA A 205 14.09 7.10 2.65
C ALA A 205 15.44 7.74 2.98
N SER A 206 15.50 9.05 3.22
CA SER A 206 16.71 9.77 3.64
C SER A 206 17.09 9.56 5.12
N ASP A 207 16.16 9.07 5.96
CA ASP A 207 16.38 8.89 7.40
C ASP A 207 16.93 7.49 7.70
N GLN A 208 18.23 7.35 7.57
CA GLN A 208 18.93 6.08 7.84
C GLN A 208 19.13 5.81 9.34
N GLU A 209 19.18 6.84 10.18
CA GLU A 209 19.31 6.70 11.62
C GLU A 209 18.06 6.03 12.23
N LEU A 210 16.89 6.40 11.74
CA LEU A 210 15.62 5.78 12.14
C LEU A 210 15.59 4.27 11.84
N VAL A 211 16.20 3.82 10.74
CA VAL A 211 16.25 2.40 10.36
C VAL A 211 16.88 1.53 11.43
N GLU A 212 17.99 1.98 12.03
CA GLU A 212 18.69 1.23 13.08
C GLU A 212 17.84 1.14 14.35
N THR A 213 17.20 2.25 14.73
CA THR A 213 16.28 2.29 15.87
C THR A 213 15.09 1.32 15.67
N LEU A 214 14.48 1.32 14.49
CA LEU A 214 13.35 0.44 14.18
C LEU A 214 13.75 -1.04 14.21
N ARG A 215 14.89 -1.39 13.64
CA ARG A 215 15.42 -2.77 13.70
C ARG A 215 15.71 -3.23 15.12
N ALA A 216 16.35 -2.38 15.90
CA ALA A 216 16.65 -2.67 17.31
C ALA A 216 15.37 -2.89 18.14
N ALA A 217 14.30 -2.17 17.82
CA ALA A 217 12.97 -2.32 18.43
C ALA A 217 12.17 -3.52 17.87
N GLY A 218 12.71 -4.29 16.92
CA GLY A 218 12.07 -5.48 16.35
C GLY A 218 11.08 -5.21 15.21
N LEU A 219 10.93 -3.96 14.76
CA LEU A 219 10.12 -3.65 13.59
C LEU A 219 10.79 -4.16 12.32
N ARG A 220 9.97 -4.46 11.32
CA ARG A 220 10.42 -4.91 10.00
C ARG A 220 9.76 -4.10 8.89
N PRO A 221 10.47 -3.81 7.78
CA PRO A 221 9.86 -3.16 6.64
C PRO A 221 8.78 -4.07 6.04
N HIS A 222 7.62 -3.50 5.72
CA HIS A 222 6.52 -4.27 5.14
C HIS A 222 5.94 -3.66 3.86
N CYS A 223 6.09 -2.34 3.66
CA CYS A 223 5.58 -1.67 2.48
C CYS A 223 6.48 -0.49 2.09
N ASP A 224 6.94 -0.48 0.84
CA ASP A 224 7.63 0.64 0.24
C ASP A 224 6.66 1.48 -0.57
N TYR A 225 6.79 2.80 -0.46
CA TYR A 225 6.09 3.76 -1.28
C TYR A 225 7.08 4.40 -2.24
N PHE A 226 6.99 3.99 -3.49
CA PHE A 226 7.75 4.61 -4.58
C PHE A 226 7.04 5.87 -5.04
N THR A 227 7.82 6.85 -5.45
CA THR A 227 7.32 8.10 -6.04
C THR A 227 8.12 8.47 -7.28
N GLY A 228 7.53 9.30 -8.10
CA GLY A 228 8.14 9.85 -9.31
C GLY A 228 7.08 10.47 -10.20
N THR A 229 7.46 10.76 -11.43
CA THR A 229 6.55 11.30 -12.45
C THR A 229 6.19 10.21 -13.44
N ILE A 230 4.92 10.11 -13.82
CA ILE A 230 4.44 9.17 -14.83
C ILE A 230 5.06 9.52 -16.19
N LYS A 231 5.78 8.57 -16.78
CA LYS A 231 6.45 8.72 -18.09
C LYS A 231 6.28 7.43 -18.90
N THR A 232 6.31 7.54 -20.23
CA THR A 232 6.35 6.39 -21.13
C THR A 232 7.73 5.74 -21.16
N PHE A 233 7.76 4.42 -21.42
CA PHE A 233 8.96 3.59 -21.56
C PHE A 233 8.92 2.74 -22.83
#